data_95d1caa4928b0a5ac5a67cfcc6816e19
#
_entry.id   95d1caa4928b0a5ac5a67cfcc6816e19
#
_cell.length_a   1.000
_cell.length_b   1.000
_cell.length_c   1.000
_cell.angle_alpha   90.00
_cell.angle_beta   90.00
_cell.angle_gamma   90.00
#
_symmetry.space_group_name_H-M   'P 1'
#
loop_
_entity.id
_entity.type
_entity.pdbx_description
1 polymer ?
#
loop_
_entity_poly.entity_id
_entity_poly.type
_entity_poly.pdbx_seq_one_letter_code
_entity_poly.pdbx_strand_id
1 'polypeptide(L)'
;HWWVHKFDRRYNKCGIETSADILILIEDAIRRHHTTKHVLIAGHHSLKSYGNSGGYFSLKQSIFEAPYTLFRKLPGTRKDSHHPDFKGFRDAMLSILKKYPDLIYASAGDANLQYFADNEAHHIVSGAFSQSEFVREDLAEFASSEKGFARLNFSSDGDCNLIFTSTKGEIFRKTIYKKSFISDVMHEDVAVYQADSIVINASSRYNMKESAYFWMGENYRDIWDTPVKVPVFDLGSKKGGLQILKRGGGQQTLSLRLQDKAGKQYVLRSLEKNVEGVLPGEFRNTLVLDVVQDQISASNPYAGLVVAKLAEDAGVFHANPELVYIPDDPRFGIYRSDLAGRLYLFEERPANDRSDVAGFGFSEDIISTDEMIEKIFDDEDHFVDPDATLRARLFDILINDWDRHDDQWRWAGFKMGEKTIYKPIPRDRDQVFFVNEGVL
;
A
#
# COMPACT_ATOMS: atom_id res chain seq x y z
N HIS A 1 -5.80 -10.94 13.19
CA HIS A 1 -4.90 -10.53 14.29
C HIS A 1 -3.48 -10.18 13.84
N TRP A 2 -3.23 -10.09 12.55
CA TRP A 2 -1.93 -9.86 11.94
C TRP A 2 -1.28 -8.52 12.36
N TRP A 3 -2.02 -7.47 12.69
CA TRP A 3 -1.47 -6.23 13.26
C TRP A 3 -1.11 -6.34 14.75
N VAL A 4 -1.60 -7.37 15.42
CA VAL A 4 -1.30 -7.65 16.84
C VAL A 4 -0.07 -8.53 16.98
N HIS A 5 0.09 -9.45 16.05
CA HIS A 5 1.24 -10.34 15.97
C HIS A 5 2.07 -9.88 14.78
N LYS A 6 3.31 -9.51 14.98
CA LYS A 6 4.24 -9.28 13.87
C LYS A 6 4.15 -10.48 12.94
N PHE A 7 4.06 -10.22 11.63
CA PHE A 7 4.04 -11.28 10.64
C PHE A 7 5.20 -12.24 10.89
N ASP A 8 4.90 -13.51 11.11
CA ASP A 8 5.93 -14.52 11.08
C ASP A 8 6.24 -14.84 9.62
N ARG A 9 7.28 -14.19 9.09
CA ARG A 9 7.68 -14.28 7.69
C ARG A 9 8.00 -15.71 7.26
N ARG A 10 8.35 -16.61 8.20
CA ARG A 10 8.65 -18.02 7.95
C ARG A 10 7.47 -18.81 7.37
N TYR A 11 6.25 -18.36 7.63
CA TYR A 11 5.04 -19.02 7.13
C TYR A 11 4.35 -18.23 6.02
N ASN A 12 4.95 -17.14 5.52
CA ASN A 12 4.32 -16.26 4.56
C ASN A 12 4.47 -16.76 3.11
N LYS A 13 3.68 -17.78 2.76
CA LYS A 13 3.56 -18.27 1.37
C LYS A 13 2.77 -17.34 0.45
N CYS A 14 2.11 -16.30 0.99
CA CYS A 14 1.22 -15.40 0.23
C CYS A 14 1.92 -14.15 -0.31
N GLY A 15 3.21 -13.92 0.01
CA GLY A 15 3.95 -12.73 -0.40
C GLY A 15 3.39 -11.42 0.20
N ILE A 16 2.78 -11.51 1.38
CA ILE A 16 2.29 -10.35 2.17
C ILE A 16 3.34 -10.09 3.24
N GLU A 17 4.01 -8.96 3.14
CA GLU A 17 5.11 -8.61 4.05
C GLU A 17 4.67 -7.60 5.12
N THR A 18 3.66 -6.78 4.79
CA THR A 18 3.20 -5.69 5.66
C THR A 18 1.68 -5.57 5.72
N SER A 19 1.19 -4.79 6.66
CA SER A 19 -0.23 -4.40 6.71
C SER A 19 -0.67 -3.59 5.49
N ALA A 20 0.26 -2.84 4.88
CA ALA A 20 -0.01 -2.11 3.66
C ALA A 20 -0.30 -3.05 2.48
N ASP A 21 0.39 -4.18 2.38
CA ASP A 21 0.10 -5.18 1.33
C ASP A 21 -1.33 -5.71 1.42
N ILE A 22 -1.84 -5.93 2.65
CA ILE A 22 -3.23 -6.36 2.86
C ILE A 22 -4.21 -5.29 2.42
N LEU A 23 -3.98 -4.03 2.77
CA LEU A 23 -4.84 -2.92 2.37
C LEU A 23 -4.88 -2.79 0.84
N ILE A 24 -3.75 -2.95 0.16
CA ILE A 24 -3.65 -2.96 -1.29
C ILE A 24 -4.48 -4.10 -1.89
N LEU A 25 -4.35 -5.31 -1.35
CA LEU A 25 -5.10 -6.48 -1.83
C LEU A 25 -6.61 -6.32 -1.63
N ILE A 26 -7.02 -5.74 -0.50
CA ILE A 26 -8.45 -5.44 -0.23
C ILE A 26 -8.95 -4.39 -1.23
N GLU A 27 -8.23 -3.29 -1.41
CA GLU A 27 -8.62 -2.25 -2.36
C GLU A 27 -8.69 -2.77 -3.80
N ASP A 28 -7.73 -3.58 -4.23
CA ASP A 28 -7.75 -4.22 -5.55
C ASP A 28 -8.95 -5.18 -5.72
N ALA A 29 -9.30 -5.93 -4.68
CA ALA A 29 -10.49 -6.78 -4.70
C ALA A 29 -11.78 -5.96 -4.78
N ILE A 30 -11.86 -4.85 -4.03
CA ILE A 30 -12.99 -3.91 -4.13
C ILE A 30 -13.08 -3.37 -5.56
N ARG A 31 -12.01 -2.85 -6.13
CA ARG A 31 -11.96 -2.26 -7.48
C ARG A 31 -12.42 -3.23 -8.56
N ARG A 32 -12.08 -4.51 -8.45
CA ARG A 32 -12.51 -5.56 -9.40
C ARG A 32 -13.99 -5.87 -9.33
N HIS A 33 -14.63 -5.70 -8.19
CA HIS A 33 -15.95 -6.27 -7.96
C HIS A 33 -17.03 -5.24 -7.56
N HIS A 34 -16.65 -4.03 -7.09
CA HIS A 34 -17.62 -3.10 -6.53
C HIS A 34 -18.70 -2.64 -7.51
N THR A 35 -18.46 -2.67 -8.83
CA THR A 35 -19.45 -2.30 -9.86
C THR A 35 -20.34 -3.46 -10.30
N THR A 36 -19.87 -4.70 -10.15
CA THR A 36 -20.54 -5.90 -10.69
C THR A 36 -21.11 -6.81 -9.60
N LYS A 37 -20.73 -6.62 -8.34
CA LYS A 37 -21.13 -7.48 -7.21
C LYS A 37 -21.39 -6.67 -5.94
N HIS A 38 -22.13 -7.25 -5.02
CA HIS A 38 -22.12 -6.81 -3.64
C HIS A 38 -20.74 -7.12 -3.02
N VAL A 39 -20.19 -6.18 -2.25
CA VAL A 39 -18.89 -6.37 -1.59
C VAL A 39 -19.07 -6.26 -0.08
N LEU A 40 -18.76 -7.35 0.60
CA LEU A 40 -18.73 -7.47 2.06
C LEU A 40 -17.29 -7.72 2.52
N ILE A 41 -16.80 -6.87 3.41
CA ILE A 41 -15.52 -7.04 4.08
C ILE A 41 -15.81 -7.48 5.50
N ALA A 42 -15.34 -8.67 5.88
CA ALA A 42 -15.51 -9.19 7.23
C ALA A 42 -14.19 -9.11 8.01
N GLY A 43 -14.25 -8.48 9.18
CA GLY A 43 -13.14 -8.36 10.10
C GLY A 43 -13.53 -8.70 11.54
N HIS A 44 -12.56 -9.04 12.39
CA HIS A 44 -12.85 -9.24 13.81
C HIS A 44 -13.02 -7.90 14.53
N HIS A 45 -12.09 -6.97 14.32
CA HIS A 45 -12.08 -5.67 14.99
C HIS A 45 -12.99 -4.68 14.27
N SER A 46 -13.75 -3.94 15.07
CA SER A 46 -14.58 -2.85 14.55
C SER A 46 -13.69 -1.66 14.20
N LEU A 47 -13.78 -1.17 12.95
CA LEU A 47 -13.08 0.06 12.55
C LEU A 47 -13.63 1.26 13.32
N LYS A 48 -14.93 1.23 13.60
CA LYS A 48 -15.67 2.20 14.40
C LYS A 48 -16.70 1.47 15.25
N SER A 49 -16.86 1.89 16.49
CA SER A 49 -17.84 1.29 17.42
C SER A 49 -18.29 2.31 18.46
N TYR A 50 -19.52 2.20 18.89
CA TYR A 50 -20.09 2.92 20.02
C TYR A 50 -20.21 2.05 21.28
N GLY A 51 -19.46 0.93 21.31
CA GLY A 51 -19.28 0.05 22.46
C GLY A 51 -17.91 0.22 23.12
N ASN A 52 -17.52 -0.78 23.91
CA ASN A 52 -16.30 -0.74 24.73
C ASN A 52 -15.02 -0.54 23.90
N SER A 53 -14.90 -1.14 22.73
CA SER A 53 -13.71 -0.98 21.87
C SER A 53 -13.60 0.42 21.24
N GLY A 54 -14.70 1.16 21.16
CA GLY A 54 -14.76 2.57 20.77
C GLY A 54 -14.55 3.55 21.94
N GLY A 55 -14.34 3.04 23.17
CA GLY A 55 -14.14 3.85 24.36
C GLY A 55 -15.43 4.29 25.07
N TYR A 56 -16.57 3.70 24.71
CA TYR A 56 -17.87 3.99 25.35
C TYR A 56 -18.18 2.94 26.40
N PHE A 57 -18.53 3.40 27.62
CA PHE A 57 -18.80 2.56 28.77
C PHE A 57 -20.08 3.02 29.47
N SER A 58 -20.78 2.09 30.14
CA SER A 58 -21.93 2.42 30.96
C SER A 58 -21.54 3.27 32.15
N LEU A 59 -22.51 4.01 32.74
CA LEU A 59 -22.28 4.76 33.97
C LEU A 59 -21.77 3.86 35.09
N LYS A 60 -22.33 2.65 35.21
CA LYS A 60 -21.90 1.67 36.21
C LYS A 60 -20.43 1.30 36.03
N GLN A 61 -20.01 0.97 34.81
CA GLN A 61 -18.61 0.68 34.51
C GLN A 61 -17.70 1.88 34.78
N SER A 62 -18.12 3.08 34.38
CA SER A 62 -17.34 4.31 34.57
C SER A 62 -17.14 4.68 36.04
N ILE A 63 -18.05 4.30 36.93
CA ILE A 63 -17.96 4.57 38.38
C ILE A 63 -17.23 3.44 39.10
N PHE A 64 -17.67 2.19 38.92
CA PHE A 64 -17.15 1.05 39.69
C PHE A 64 -15.89 0.44 39.14
N GLU A 65 -15.61 0.64 37.83
CA GLU A 65 -14.44 0.14 37.11
C GLU A 65 -13.59 1.32 36.55
N ALA A 66 -13.60 2.47 37.22
CA ALA A 66 -12.96 3.69 36.74
C ALA A 66 -11.50 3.53 36.30
N PRO A 67 -10.61 2.81 37.02
CA PRO A 67 -9.25 2.58 36.55
C PRO A 67 -9.18 1.78 35.24
N TYR A 68 -10.04 0.78 35.11
CA TYR A 68 -10.11 -0.05 33.88
C TYR A 68 -10.66 0.74 32.68
N THR A 69 -11.74 1.50 32.87
CA THR A 69 -12.32 2.32 31.80
C THR A 69 -11.40 3.45 31.38
N LEU A 70 -10.64 4.06 32.33
CA LEU A 70 -9.62 5.04 32.02
C LEU A 70 -8.47 4.43 31.21
N PHE A 71 -7.99 3.27 31.64
CA PHE A 71 -6.97 2.53 30.88
C PHE A 71 -7.46 2.17 29.46
N ARG A 72 -8.72 1.70 29.33
CA ARG A 72 -9.31 1.39 28.02
C ARG A 72 -9.45 2.63 27.12
N LYS A 73 -9.55 3.81 27.68
CA LYS A 73 -9.55 5.09 26.94
C LYS A 73 -8.14 5.58 26.62
N LEU A 74 -7.15 5.32 27.49
CA LEU A 74 -5.79 5.83 27.38
C LEU A 74 -4.80 4.90 28.10
N PRO A 75 -3.99 4.08 27.49
CA PRO A 75 -3.70 3.87 26.06
C PRO A 75 -4.60 2.83 25.38
N GLY A 76 -5.41 2.09 26.15
CA GLY A 76 -6.27 1.03 25.68
C GLY A 76 -5.59 -0.33 25.52
N THR A 77 -6.39 -1.30 25.11
CA THR A 77 -5.92 -2.62 24.68
C THR A 77 -5.78 -2.65 23.16
N ARG A 78 -5.03 -3.59 22.64
CA ARG A 78 -4.89 -3.80 21.17
C ARG A 78 -6.23 -4.11 20.45
N LYS A 79 -7.32 -4.31 21.20
CA LYS A 79 -8.68 -4.45 20.65
C LYS A 79 -9.39 -3.11 20.46
N ASP A 80 -8.90 -2.07 21.09
CA ASP A 80 -9.54 -0.77 21.08
C ASP A 80 -9.21 0.00 19.80
N SER A 81 -10.20 0.66 19.22
CA SER A 81 -10.10 1.30 17.92
C SER A 81 -9.07 2.44 17.86
N HIS A 82 -8.71 3.02 19.00
CA HIS A 82 -7.76 4.12 19.12
C HIS A 82 -6.33 3.66 19.49
N HIS A 83 -6.11 2.34 19.75
CA HIS A 83 -4.79 1.82 20.08
C HIS A 83 -3.80 2.11 18.93
N PRO A 84 -2.56 2.58 19.19
CA PRO A 84 -1.60 2.98 18.17
C PRO A 84 -1.33 1.90 17.11
N ASP A 85 -1.19 0.64 17.51
CA ASP A 85 -0.93 -0.48 16.59
C ASP A 85 -2.09 -0.72 15.60
N PHE A 86 -3.33 -0.36 15.98
CA PHE A 86 -4.51 -0.54 15.12
C PHE A 86 -4.90 0.72 14.36
N LYS A 87 -4.62 1.90 14.93
CA LYS A 87 -5.05 3.19 14.40
C LYS A 87 -4.63 3.39 12.93
N GLY A 88 -3.36 3.12 12.61
CA GLY A 88 -2.84 3.29 11.24
C GLY A 88 -3.59 2.44 10.21
N PHE A 89 -3.80 1.16 10.51
CA PHE A 89 -4.58 0.27 9.65
C PHE A 89 -6.05 0.70 9.54
N ARG A 90 -6.67 1.04 10.68
CA ARG A 90 -8.06 1.51 10.74
C ARG A 90 -8.27 2.74 9.85
N ASP A 91 -7.42 3.74 10.00
CA ASP A 91 -7.56 5.01 9.27
C ASP A 91 -7.34 4.82 7.76
N ALA A 92 -6.40 3.95 7.37
CA ALA A 92 -6.19 3.59 5.98
C ALA A 92 -7.40 2.80 5.40
N MET A 93 -7.95 1.84 6.16
CA MET A 93 -9.15 1.11 5.74
C MET A 93 -10.37 2.04 5.60
N LEU A 94 -10.58 2.95 6.53
CA LEU A 94 -11.64 3.95 6.45
C LEU A 94 -11.46 4.86 5.22
N SER A 95 -10.22 5.21 4.87
CA SER A 95 -9.92 5.95 3.63
C SER A 95 -10.30 5.16 2.37
N ILE A 96 -10.04 3.85 2.35
CA ILE A 96 -10.45 2.97 1.24
C ILE A 96 -11.98 2.92 1.15
N LEU A 97 -12.67 2.69 2.27
CA LEU A 97 -14.13 2.62 2.29
C LEU A 97 -14.80 3.90 1.78
N LYS A 98 -14.22 5.08 2.04
CA LYS A 98 -14.74 6.36 1.55
C LYS A 98 -14.68 6.55 0.03
N LYS A 99 -13.82 5.80 -0.66
CA LYS A 99 -13.66 5.92 -2.13
C LYS A 99 -14.75 5.18 -2.91
N TYR A 100 -15.42 4.22 -2.27
CA TYR A 100 -16.34 3.32 -2.95
C TYR A 100 -17.67 3.26 -2.20
N PRO A 101 -18.78 3.67 -2.82
CA PRO A 101 -20.11 3.60 -2.19
C PRO A 101 -20.57 2.14 -2.02
N ASP A 102 -21.57 1.96 -1.16
CA ASP A 102 -22.25 0.69 -0.96
C ASP A 102 -21.35 -0.48 -0.51
N LEU A 103 -20.22 -0.17 0.18
CA LEU A 103 -19.41 -1.18 0.82
C LEU A 103 -19.92 -1.50 2.23
N ILE A 104 -19.84 -2.77 2.59
CA ILE A 104 -20.19 -3.23 3.94
C ILE A 104 -18.91 -3.67 4.64
N TYR A 105 -18.65 -3.12 5.84
CA TYR A 105 -17.67 -3.64 6.76
C TYR A 105 -18.37 -4.25 7.97
N ALA A 106 -18.32 -5.58 8.09
CA ALA A 106 -18.90 -6.33 9.19
C ALA A 106 -17.84 -6.79 10.18
N SER A 107 -18.13 -6.67 11.48
CA SER A 107 -17.21 -7.03 12.56
C SER A 107 -17.93 -7.67 13.73
N ALA A 108 -17.17 -8.36 14.60
CA ALA A 108 -17.69 -9.04 15.78
C ALA A 108 -16.83 -8.81 17.04
N GLY A 109 -15.97 -7.80 17.05
CA GLY A 109 -15.03 -7.51 18.14
C GLY A 109 -15.67 -6.98 19.41
N ASP A 110 -16.83 -6.31 19.28
CA ASP A 110 -17.67 -5.90 20.40
C ASP A 110 -18.86 -6.85 20.55
N ALA A 111 -19.15 -7.25 21.78
CA ALA A 111 -20.26 -8.15 22.09
C ALA A 111 -21.62 -7.43 22.17
N ASN A 112 -21.95 -6.70 21.10
CA ASN A 112 -23.21 -5.98 20.93
C ASN A 112 -23.63 -5.98 19.46
N LEU A 113 -24.77 -5.38 19.13
CA LEU A 113 -25.28 -5.21 17.79
C LEU A 113 -25.30 -3.73 17.45
N GLN A 114 -24.72 -3.35 16.29
CA GLN A 114 -24.72 -1.97 15.83
C GLN A 114 -24.85 -1.91 14.31
N TYR A 115 -25.53 -0.88 13.84
CA TYR A 115 -25.51 -0.45 12.45
C TYR A 115 -25.43 1.07 12.36
N PHE A 116 -24.56 1.55 11.52
CA PHE A 116 -24.46 2.96 11.15
C PHE A 116 -23.81 3.10 9.78
N ALA A 117 -24.18 4.14 9.05
CA ALA A 117 -23.52 4.54 7.81
C ALA A 117 -22.55 5.69 8.08
N ASP A 118 -21.41 5.69 7.40
CA ASP A 118 -20.41 6.76 7.45
C ASP A 118 -19.86 6.99 6.03
N ASN A 119 -20.24 8.14 5.43
CA ASN A 119 -19.85 8.49 4.07
C ASN A 119 -20.07 7.35 3.05
N GLU A 120 -21.32 6.86 2.98
CA GLU A 120 -21.75 5.79 2.07
C GLU A 120 -21.20 4.39 2.36
N ALA A 121 -20.34 4.21 3.35
CA ALA A 121 -19.94 2.90 3.83
C ALA A 121 -20.82 2.44 5.00
N HIS A 122 -21.17 1.16 5.01
CA HIS A 122 -22.06 0.56 6.00
C HIS A 122 -21.28 -0.24 7.02
N HIS A 123 -21.34 0.17 8.27
CA HIS A 123 -20.66 -0.52 9.38
C HIS A 123 -21.66 -1.37 10.16
N ILE A 124 -21.36 -2.66 10.30
CA ILE A 124 -22.17 -3.63 11.03
C ILE A 124 -21.32 -4.26 12.12
N VAL A 125 -21.77 -4.19 13.36
CA VAL A 125 -21.21 -4.95 14.47
C VAL A 125 -22.20 -6.04 14.86
N SER A 126 -21.74 -7.28 14.85
CA SER A 126 -22.55 -8.47 15.15
C SER A 126 -21.76 -9.43 16.06
N GLY A 127 -21.40 -8.97 17.27
CA GLY A 127 -20.64 -9.74 18.24
C GLY A 127 -21.44 -10.28 19.41
N ALA A 128 -22.74 -10.01 19.49
CA ALA A 128 -23.58 -10.33 20.64
C ALA A 128 -24.14 -11.78 20.67
N PHE A 129 -23.53 -12.74 19.96
CA PHE A 129 -24.08 -14.08 19.86
C PHE A 129 -24.07 -14.84 21.21
N SER A 130 -22.95 -14.83 21.94
CA SER A 130 -22.76 -15.54 23.21
C SER A 130 -22.74 -14.64 24.43
N GLN A 131 -22.26 -13.40 24.25
CA GLN A 131 -22.09 -12.41 25.31
C GLN A 131 -22.81 -11.12 24.91
N SER A 132 -23.01 -10.24 25.89
CA SER A 132 -23.66 -8.97 25.70
C SER A 132 -22.90 -7.91 26.46
N GLU A 133 -22.50 -6.84 25.77
CA GLU A 133 -21.77 -5.69 26.32
C GLU A 133 -22.54 -4.41 26.05
N PHE A 134 -22.21 -3.37 26.83
CA PHE A 134 -22.79 -2.05 26.70
C PHE A 134 -22.53 -1.45 25.32
N VAL A 135 -23.52 -0.72 24.79
CA VAL A 135 -23.43 0.12 23.60
C VAL A 135 -24.20 1.42 23.78
N ARG A 136 -23.72 2.52 23.22
CA ARG A 136 -24.41 3.81 23.13
C ARG A 136 -25.45 3.75 22.02
N GLU A 137 -26.71 3.63 22.37
CA GLU A 137 -27.80 3.48 21.40
C GLU A 137 -28.12 4.79 20.66
N ASP A 138 -27.81 5.93 21.28
CA ASP A 138 -28.09 7.28 20.75
C ASP A 138 -27.09 7.76 19.66
N LEU A 139 -26.00 7.04 19.42
CA LEU A 139 -24.96 7.42 18.46
C LEU A 139 -24.98 6.61 17.17
N ALA A 140 -25.67 5.48 17.16
CA ALA A 140 -25.84 4.65 15.96
C ALA A 140 -27.24 4.78 15.39
N GLU A 141 -27.43 4.43 14.14
CA GLU A 141 -28.78 4.34 13.57
C GLU A 141 -29.57 3.19 14.21
N PHE A 142 -28.87 2.11 14.55
CA PHE A 142 -29.38 1.03 15.36
C PHE A 142 -28.26 0.51 16.26
N ALA A 143 -28.54 0.34 17.54
CA ALA A 143 -27.68 -0.38 18.46
C ALA A 143 -28.50 -1.12 19.51
N SER A 144 -27.97 -2.26 19.96
CA SER A 144 -28.60 -3.08 21.01
C SER A 144 -27.55 -3.91 21.75
N SER A 145 -27.70 -3.97 23.06
CA SER A 145 -26.96 -4.90 23.93
C SER A 145 -27.68 -6.26 24.09
N GLU A 146 -28.78 -6.51 23.40
CA GLU A 146 -29.41 -7.83 23.41
C GLU A 146 -28.55 -8.88 22.67
N LYS A 147 -28.65 -10.13 23.14
CA LYS A 147 -28.02 -11.26 22.42
C LYS A 147 -28.70 -11.48 21.09
N GLY A 148 -27.91 -11.59 20.04
CA GLY A 148 -28.43 -11.72 18.69
C GLY A 148 -27.34 -11.74 17.63
N PHE A 149 -27.75 -11.61 16.37
CA PHE A 149 -26.88 -11.57 15.22
C PHE A 149 -27.44 -10.74 14.08
N ALA A 150 -26.58 -10.30 13.19
CA ALA A 150 -26.94 -9.66 11.93
C ALA A 150 -27.09 -10.70 10.81
N ARG A 151 -28.07 -10.50 9.95
CA ARG A 151 -28.26 -11.21 8.68
C ARG A 151 -28.32 -10.20 7.55
N LEU A 152 -27.57 -10.46 6.49
CA LEU A 152 -27.62 -9.71 5.24
C LEU A 152 -28.29 -10.56 4.17
N ASN A 153 -29.29 -9.99 3.53
CA ASN A 153 -29.95 -10.59 2.37
C ASN A 153 -29.65 -9.72 1.14
N PHE A 154 -28.94 -10.31 0.19
CA PHE A 154 -28.66 -9.71 -1.09
C PHE A 154 -29.65 -10.23 -2.12
N SER A 155 -30.29 -9.34 -2.85
CA SER A 155 -31.26 -9.71 -3.88
C SER A 155 -30.71 -9.43 -5.29
N SER A 156 -31.25 -10.14 -6.28
CA SER A 156 -30.80 -10.02 -7.68
C SER A 156 -31.09 -8.66 -8.32
N ASP A 157 -32.05 -7.90 -7.75
CA ASP A 157 -32.38 -6.54 -8.15
C ASP A 157 -31.47 -5.46 -7.51
N GLY A 158 -30.45 -5.90 -6.78
CA GLY A 158 -29.43 -5.06 -6.19
C GLY A 158 -29.71 -4.57 -4.76
N ASP A 159 -30.84 -4.93 -4.16
CA ASP A 159 -31.15 -4.55 -2.79
C ASP A 159 -30.28 -5.32 -1.78
N CYS A 160 -29.77 -4.62 -0.78
CA CYS A 160 -29.14 -5.19 0.39
C CYS A 160 -29.97 -4.90 1.64
N ASN A 161 -30.54 -5.95 2.23
CA ASN A 161 -31.36 -5.85 3.43
C ASN A 161 -30.59 -6.35 4.65
N LEU A 162 -30.43 -5.49 5.63
CA LEU A 162 -29.87 -5.80 6.95
C LEU A 162 -31.02 -6.13 7.93
N ILE A 163 -30.89 -7.22 8.64
CA ILE A 163 -31.83 -7.67 9.66
C ILE A 163 -31.03 -8.03 10.91
N PHE A 164 -31.36 -7.43 12.06
CA PHE A 164 -30.90 -7.95 13.35
C PHE A 164 -31.99 -8.78 14.00
N THR A 165 -31.56 -9.94 14.47
CA THR A 165 -32.44 -10.90 15.17
C THR A 165 -31.90 -11.15 16.57
N SER A 166 -32.74 -11.03 17.57
CA SER A 166 -32.46 -11.41 18.97
C SER A 166 -33.15 -12.73 19.33
N THR A 167 -33.00 -13.17 20.57
CA THR A 167 -33.75 -14.31 21.12
C THR A 167 -35.29 -14.11 21.11
N LYS A 168 -35.71 -12.87 20.97
CA LYS A 168 -37.15 -12.48 20.91
C LYS A 168 -37.69 -12.38 19.49
N GLY A 169 -36.86 -12.59 18.49
CA GLY A 169 -37.22 -12.42 17.08
C GLY A 169 -36.49 -11.26 16.42
N GLU A 170 -37.04 -10.78 15.30
CA GLU A 170 -36.47 -9.64 14.58
C GLU A 170 -36.65 -8.35 15.37
N ILE A 171 -35.53 -7.60 15.56
CA ILE A 171 -35.50 -6.36 16.34
C ILE A 171 -35.15 -5.13 15.48
N PHE A 172 -34.67 -5.32 14.25
CA PHE A 172 -34.38 -4.26 13.29
C PHE A 172 -34.36 -4.80 11.88
N ARG A 173 -34.88 -4.02 10.94
CA ARG A 173 -34.83 -4.30 9.49
C ARG A 173 -34.64 -3.00 8.72
N LYS A 174 -33.74 -3.01 7.74
CA LYS A 174 -33.53 -1.90 6.84
C LYS A 174 -32.94 -2.37 5.51
N THR A 175 -33.42 -1.80 4.40
CA THR A 175 -32.69 -1.82 3.13
C THR A 175 -31.58 -0.77 3.22
N ILE A 176 -30.33 -1.21 3.32
CA ILE A 176 -29.20 -0.32 3.57
C ILE A 176 -28.70 0.37 2.31
N TYR A 177 -28.83 -0.29 1.16
CA TYR A 177 -28.60 0.32 -0.16
C TYR A 177 -29.31 -0.48 -1.25
N LYS A 178 -29.41 0.14 -2.43
CA LYS A 178 -29.80 -0.50 -3.68
C LYS A 178 -28.76 -0.24 -4.75
N LYS A 179 -28.13 -1.28 -5.26
CA LYS A 179 -27.02 -1.22 -6.18
C LYS A 179 -27.46 -1.56 -7.61
N SER A 180 -27.09 -0.69 -8.55
CA SER A 180 -27.19 -1.00 -9.98
C SER A 180 -25.90 -1.64 -10.44
N PHE A 181 -25.97 -2.91 -10.87
CA PHE A 181 -24.80 -3.61 -11.39
C PHE A 181 -24.54 -3.18 -12.84
N ILE A 182 -23.29 -2.83 -13.11
CA ILE A 182 -22.82 -2.63 -14.47
C ILE A 182 -22.47 -4.02 -14.99
N SER A 183 -23.10 -4.45 -16.12
CA SER A 183 -22.66 -5.67 -16.80
C SER A 183 -21.18 -5.56 -17.15
N ASP A 184 -20.44 -6.67 -17.01
CA ASP A 184 -19.01 -6.72 -17.32
C ASP A 184 -18.77 -5.98 -18.65
N VAL A 185 -17.95 -4.94 -18.58
CA VAL A 185 -17.56 -4.18 -19.77
C VAL A 185 -16.88 -5.16 -20.71
N MET A 186 -17.50 -5.39 -21.86
CA MET A 186 -16.86 -6.15 -22.95
C MET A 186 -15.46 -5.57 -23.16
N HIS A 187 -14.47 -6.44 -23.27
CA HIS A 187 -13.12 -6.04 -23.64
C HIS A 187 -13.21 -5.18 -24.90
N GLU A 188 -13.05 -3.85 -24.73
CA GLU A 188 -12.90 -2.96 -25.88
C GLU A 188 -11.69 -3.47 -26.69
N ASP A 189 -11.85 -3.54 -28.00
CA ASP A 189 -10.73 -3.82 -28.90
C ASP A 189 -9.59 -2.87 -28.58
N VAL A 190 -8.46 -3.43 -28.18
CA VAL A 190 -7.32 -2.65 -27.71
C VAL A 190 -6.79 -1.85 -28.87
N ALA A 191 -7.04 -0.56 -28.91
CA ALA A 191 -6.34 0.34 -29.80
C ALA A 191 -4.85 0.31 -29.42
N VAL A 192 -4.02 -0.33 -30.25
CA VAL A 192 -2.58 -0.33 -30.05
C VAL A 192 -2.09 1.11 -30.20
N TYR A 193 -1.43 1.63 -29.18
CA TYR A 193 -0.82 2.94 -29.24
C TYR A 193 0.24 2.94 -30.35
N GLN A 194 0.05 3.76 -31.38
CA GLN A 194 0.84 3.65 -32.63
C GLN A 194 2.21 4.32 -32.59
N ALA A 195 2.48 5.14 -31.58
CA ALA A 195 3.76 5.83 -31.46
C ALA A 195 4.76 5.06 -30.60
N ASP A 196 5.99 4.88 -31.11
CA ASP A 196 7.09 4.23 -30.39
C ASP A 196 7.65 5.09 -29.25
N SER A 197 7.45 6.42 -29.30
CA SER A 197 7.96 7.36 -28.32
C SER A 197 7.10 8.61 -28.24
N ILE A 198 7.19 9.32 -27.12
CA ILE A 198 6.51 10.59 -26.87
C ILE A 198 7.50 11.57 -26.24
N VAL A 199 7.24 12.89 -26.44
CA VAL A 199 7.96 13.96 -25.73
C VAL A 199 7.05 14.49 -24.65
N ILE A 200 7.47 14.37 -23.40
CA ILE A 200 6.68 14.71 -22.21
C ILE A 200 7.62 15.07 -21.05
N ASN A 201 7.20 15.96 -20.16
CA ASN A 201 7.89 16.24 -18.90
C ASN A 201 7.47 15.26 -17.79
N ALA A 202 8.26 15.19 -16.73
CA ALA A 202 7.93 14.32 -15.59
C ALA A 202 6.70 14.84 -14.84
N SER A 203 6.65 16.15 -14.56
CA SER A 203 5.48 16.83 -13.99
C SER A 203 5.65 18.34 -14.05
N SER A 204 4.65 19.07 -14.52
CA SER A 204 4.60 20.54 -14.40
C SER A 204 4.02 21.04 -13.07
N ARG A 205 3.66 20.11 -12.19
CA ARG A 205 3.01 20.43 -10.90
C ARG A 205 3.90 21.30 -9.99
N TYR A 206 5.21 21.10 -10.09
CA TYR A 206 6.19 21.76 -9.22
C TYR A 206 6.67 23.11 -9.77
N ASN A 207 6.13 23.54 -10.92
CA ASN A 207 6.46 24.80 -11.49
C ASN A 207 5.89 25.95 -10.65
N MET A 208 6.73 26.91 -10.29
CA MET A 208 6.31 28.07 -9.50
C MET A 208 7.13 29.33 -9.86
N LYS A 209 6.69 30.47 -9.36
CA LYS A 209 7.40 31.73 -9.55
C LYS A 209 8.69 31.78 -8.73
N GLU A 210 9.77 32.31 -9.28
CA GLU A 210 11.05 32.47 -8.58
C GLU A 210 10.93 33.16 -7.22
N SER A 211 9.96 34.08 -7.07
CA SER A 211 9.68 34.76 -5.81
C SER A 211 9.27 33.82 -4.66
N ALA A 212 8.86 32.60 -4.96
CA ALA A 212 8.53 31.59 -3.97
C ALA A 212 9.71 30.69 -3.61
N TYR A 213 10.81 30.73 -4.35
CA TYR A 213 11.99 29.87 -4.11
C TYR A 213 12.64 30.09 -2.75
N PHE A 214 12.56 31.30 -2.19
CA PHE A 214 13.04 31.55 -0.82
C PHE A 214 12.34 30.64 0.21
N TRP A 215 11.04 30.39 0.03
CA TRP A 215 10.25 29.58 0.97
C TRP A 215 10.28 28.09 0.64
N MET A 216 10.18 27.74 -0.65
CA MET A 216 9.93 26.38 -1.11
C MET A 216 11.15 25.72 -1.78
N GLY A 217 12.26 26.44 -1.95
CA GLY A 217 13.45 26.00 -2.65
C GLY A 217 13.32 26.06 -4.18
N GLU A 218 14.45 26.24 -4.86
CA GLU A 218 14.57 26.07 -6.30
C GLU A 218 14.46 24.59 -6.67
N ASN A 219 15.13 23.73 -5.89
CA ASN A 219 15.09 22.28 -6.01
C ASN A 219 15.38 21.79 -7.46
N TYR A 220 14.74 20.70 -7.91
CA TYR A 220 14.83 20.17 -9.28
C TYR A 220 13.65 20.56 -10.16
N ARG A 221 12.97 21.70 -9.90
CA ARG A 221 11.72 22.10 -10.58
C ARG A 221 11.86 22.16 -12.09
N ASP A 222 12.95 22.73 -12.59
CA ASP A 222 13.24 22.82 -14.02
C ASP A 222 13.43 21.43 -14.64
N ILE A 223 14.06 20.50 -13.91
CA ILE A 223 14.25 19.12 -14.38
C ILE A 223 12.90 18.37 -14.43
N TRP A 224 12.01 18.60 -13.45
CA TRP A 224 10.66 18.05 -13.47
C TRP A 224 9.82 18.54 -14.66
N ASP A 225 9.97 19.80 -15.05
CA ASP A 225 9.21 20.42 -16.14
C ASP A 225 9.89 20.32 -17.51
N THR A 226 11.13 19.86 -17.57
CA THR A 226 11.86 19.70 -18.84
C THR A 226 11.31 18.53 -19.66
N PRO A 227 10.83 18.79 -20.90
CA PRO A 227 10.35 17.71 -21.78
C PRO A 227 11.49 16.78 -22.22
N VAL A 228 11.25 15.47 -22.10
CA VAL A 228 12.17 14.42 -22.52
C VAL A 228 11.50 13.47 -23.51
N LYS A 229 12.25 12.94 -24.45
CA LYS A 229 11.77 11.92 -25.39
C LYS A 229 11.86 10.55 -24.70
N VAL A 230 10.70 9.88 -24.57
CA VAL A 230 10.56 8.65 -23.80
C VAL A 230 9.87 7.57 -24.65
N PRO A 231 10.32 6.31 -24.63
CA PRO A 231 9.63 5.21 -25.29
C PRO A 231 8.28 4.94 -24.63
N VAL A 232 7.31 4.55 -25.47
CA VAL A 232 6.00 4.11 -25.01
C VAL A 232 6.09 2.66 -24.52
N PHE A 233 5.56 2.41 -23.35
CA PHE A 233 5.55 1.07 -22.76
C PHE A 233 4.40 0.24 -23.35
N ASP A 234 4.74 -0.85 -24.00
CA ASP A 234 3.77 -1.83 -24.48
C ASP A 234 3.80 -3.08 -23.61
N LEU A 235 2.76 -3.29 -22.81
CA LEU A 235 2.61 -4.44 -21.90
C LEU A 235 2.65 -5.78 -22.67
N GLY A 236 2.18 -5.81 -23.91
CA GLY A 236 2.06 -7.02 -24.70
C GLY A 236 3.37 -7.47 -25.37
N SER A 237 4.30 -6.55 -25.63
CA SER A 237 5.55 -6.86 -26.34
C SER A 237 6.79 -6.77 -25.47
N LYS A 238 6.79 -5.88 -24.43
CA LYS A 238 7.93 -5.72 -23.52
C LYS A 238 8.32 -7.06 -22.89
N LYS A 239 9.61 -7.44 -22.99
CA LYS A 239 10.15 -8.71 -22.48
C LYS A 239 9.37 -9.97 -23.00
N GLY A 240 8.81 -9.90 -24.19
CA GLY A 240 8.01 -10.99 -24.79
C GLY A 240 6.58 -11.09 -24.27
N GLY A 241 6.08 -10.02 -23.65
CA GLY A 241 4.75 -9.91 -23.03
C GLY A 241 4.79 -10.11 -21.53
N LEU A 242 4.23 -9.15 -20.80
CA LEU A 242 4.22 -9.10 -19.35
C LEU A 242 2.81 -9.29 -18.79
N GLN A 243 2.71 -10.01 -17.68
CA GLN A 243 1.50 -10.15 -16.90
C GLN A 243 1.59 -9.31 -15.63
N ILE A 244 0.49 -8.68 -15.24
CA ILE A 244 0.39 -7.93 -14.00
C ILE A 244 0.17 -8.91 -12.86
N LEU A 245 1.06 -8.92 -11.87
CA LEU A 245 0.94 -9.74 -10.68
C LEU A 245 0.11 -9.04 -9.60
N LYS A 246 0.56 -7.87 -9.19
CA LYS A 246 -0.08 -7.07 -8.13
C LYS A 246 0.42 -5.63 -8.15
N ARG A 247 -0.37 -4.73 -7.56
CA ARG A 247 0.11 -3.42 -7.15
C ARG A 247 1.04 -3.60 -5.95
N GLY A 248 2.12 -2.87 -5.93
CA GLY A 248 3.07 -2.75 -4.83
C GLY A 248 3.29 -1.28 -4.50
N GLY A 249 4.32 -1.03 -3.71
CA GLY A 249 4.69 0.31 -3.28
C GLY A 249 4.07 0.67 -1.94
N GLY A 250 4.73 1.60 -1.25
CA GLY A 250 4.22 2.21 -0.03
C GLY A 250 3.07 3.18 -0.31
N GLN A 251 2.73 3.99 0.69
CA GLN A 251 1.61 4.94 0.58
C GLN A 251 1.86 6.11 -0.39
N GLN A 252 3.10 6.34 -0.83
CA GLN A 252 3.48 7.48 -1.67
C GLN A 252 3.69 7.12 -3.14
N THR A 253 4.34 5.98 -3.42
CA THR A 253 4.74 5.59 -4.77
C THR A 253 3.79 4.54 -5.33
N LEU A 254 3.21 4.81 -6.50
CA LEU A 254 2.48 3.79 -7.23
C LEU A 254 3.48 2.88 -7.93
N SER A 255 3.50 1.61 -7.57
CA SER A 255 4.29 0.60 -8.26
C SER A 255 3.43 -0.57 -8.72
N LEU A 256 3.84 -1.18 -9.83
CA LEU A 256 3.18 -2.36 -10.38
C LEU A 256 4.21 -3.47 -10.56
N ARG A 257 3.96 -4.61 -9.97
CA ARG A 257 4.78 -5.80 -10.13
C ARG A 257 4.31 -6.58 -11.37
N LEU A 258 5.25 -6.86 -12.26
CA LEU A 258 5.03 -7.54 -13.53
C LEU A 258 5.86 -8.82 -13.58
N GLN A 259 5.45 -9.76 -14.45
CA GLN A 259 6.15 -11.01 -14.69
C GLN A 259 6.13 -11.37 -16.17
N ASP A 260 7.25 -11.84 -16.70
CA ASP A 260 7.32 -12.39 -18.04
C ASP A 260 6.93 -13.88 -18.07
N LYS A 261 6.94 -14.46 -19.27
CA LYS A 261 6.59 -15.88 -19.48
C LYS A 261 7.57 -16.87 -18.86
N ALA A 262 8.79 -16.42 -18.54
CA ALA A 262 9.81 -17.22 -17.88
C ALA A 262 9.74 -17.14 -16.36
N GLY A 263 8.79 -16.37 -15.81
CA GLY A 263 8.62 -16.17 -14.37
C GLY A 263 9.52 -15.07 -13.78
N LYS A 264 10.32 -14.39 -14.62
CA LYS A 264 11.17 -13.28 -14.17
C LYS A 264 10.30 -12.06 -13.85
N GLN A 265 10.60 -11.41 -12.72
CA GLN A 265 9.80 -10.29 -12.23
C GLN A 265 10.45 -8.93 -12.54
N TYR A 266 9.56 -7.97 -12.78
CA TYR A 266 9.89 -6.57 -13.06
C TYR A 266 8.99 -5.65 -12.25
N VAL A 267 9.39 -4.39 -12.12
CA VAL A 267 8.62 -3.37 -11.41
C VAL A 267 8.50 -2.14 -12.28
N LEU A 268 7.29 -1.59 -12.36
CA LEU A 268 7.05 -0.22 -12.78
C LEU A 268 6.91 0.64 -11.52
N ARG A 269 7.66 1.75 -11.44
CA ARG A 269 7.57 2.73 -10.34
C ARG A 269 7.24 4.09 -10.89
N SER A 270 6.22 4.76 -10.34
CA SER A 270 5.93 6.15 -10.74
C SER A 270 7.07 7.08 -10.33
N LEU A 271 7.42 8.03 -11.22
CA LEU A 271 8.33 9.12 -10.87
C LEU A 271 7.65 10.05 -9.85
N GLU A 272 6.44 10.46 -10.17
CA GLU A 272 5.66 11.31 -9.29
C GLU A 272 5.10 10.51 -8.11
N LYS A 273 5.22 11.09 -6.91
CA LYS A 273 4.71 10.54 -5.66
C LYS A 273 3.47 11.29 -5.21
N ASN A 274 2.54 10.60 -4.58
CA ASN A 274 1.39 11.22 -3.92
C ASN A 274 1.52 11.06 -2.41
N VAL A 275 1.66 12.18 -1.70
CA VAL A 275 1.85 12.18 -0.25
C VAL A 275 0.55 12.16 0.55
N GLU A 276 -0.61 12.30 -0.11
CA GLU A 276 -1.92 12.33 0.55
C GLU A 276 -2.15 11.10 1.43
N GLY A 277 -1.73 9.92 0.95
CA GLY A 277 -1.88 8.65 1.69
C GLY A 277 -1.06 8.55 2.97
N VAL A 278 0.00 9.32 3.11
CA VAL A 278 0.94 9.29 4.28
C VAL A 278 0.52 10.25 5.36
N LEU A 279 -0.16 11.33 4.99
CA LEU A 279 -0.56 12.36 5.94
C LEU A 279 -1.74 11.90 6.79
N PRO A 280 -1.73 12.20 8.10
CA PRO A 280 -2.91 12.06 8.95
C PRO A 280 -4.12 12.77 8.34
N GLY A 281 -5.31 12.20 8.55
CA GLY A 281 -6.55 12.67 7.90
C GLY A 281 -6.85 14.15 8.10
N GLU A 282 -6.49 14.71 9.27
CA GLU A 282 -6.65 16.12 9.62
C GLU A 282 -5.81 17.08 8.75
N PHE A 283 -4.71 16.62 8.14
CA PHE A 283 -3.82 17.45 7.31
C PHE A 283 -4.07 17.31 5.80
N ARG A 284 -4.90 16.35 5.37
CA ARG A 284 -5.10 16.05 3.93
C ARG A 284 -5.79 17.14 3.11
N ASN A 285 -6.51 18.07 3.76
CA ASN A 285 -7.21 19.18 3.11
C ASN A 285 -6.67 20.53 3.61
N THR A 286 -5.40 20.63 3.90
CA THR A 286 -4.77 21.83 4.44
C THR A 286 -3.54 22.20 3.61
N LEU A 287 -3.03 23.41 3.81
CA LEU A 287 -1.77 23.87 3.23
C LEU A 287 -0.58 22.95 3.55
N VAL A 288 -0.68 22.15 4.62
CA VAL A 288 0.36 21.15 4.96
C VAL A 288 0.50 20.11 3.87
N LEU A 289 -0.62 19.65 3.26
CA LEU A 289 -0.56 18.73 2.13
C LEU A 289 0.20 19.35 0.95
N ASP A 290 -0.08 20.61 0.63
CA ASP A 290 0.55 21.28 -0.51
C ASP A 290 2.05 21.46 -0.30
N VAL A 291 2.47 21.86 0.91
CA VAL A 291 3.90 21.98 1.27
C VAL A 291 4.60 20.63 1.22
N VAL A 292 4.05 19.57 1.83
CA VAL A 292 4.66 18.24 1.82
C VAL A 292 4.67 17.64 0.42
N GLN A 293 3.65 17.89 -0.40
CA GLN A 293 3.65 17.45 -1.81
C GLN A 293 4.72 18.19 -2.63
N ASP A 294 4.93 19.46 -2.36
CA ASP A 294 5.94 20.27 -3.06
C ASP A 294 7.37 19.79 -2.75
N GLN A 295 7.62 19.22 -1.56
CA GLN A 295 8.93 18.64 -1.21
C GLN A 295 9.36 17.50 -2.14
N ILE A 296 8.46 16.90 -2.92
CA ILE A 296 8.83 15.94 -3.96
C ILE A 296 9.72 16.58 -5.02
N SER A 297 9.62 17.89 -5.25
CA SER A 297 10.49 18.65 -6.16
C SER A 297 11.96 18.61 -5.75
N ALA A 298 12.27 18.33 -4.48
CA ALA A 298 13.62 18.18 -3.95
C ALA A 298 14.31 16.87 -4.36
N SER A 299 13.55 15.90 -4.87
CA SER A 299 14.08 14.65 -5.44
C SER A 299 14.26 14.80 -6.96
N ASN A 300 15.40 14.35 -7.46
CA ASN A 300 15.63 14.32 -8.92
C ASN A 300 14.82 13.20 -9.56
N PRO A 301 13.88 13.48 -10.51
CA PRO A 301 13.01 12.46 -11.10
C PRO A 301 13.77 11.39 -11.89
N TYR A 302 14.97 11.69 -12.35
CA TYR A 302 15.78 10.78 -13.17
C TYR A 302 16.98 10.19 -12.42
N ALA A 303 17.07 10.39 -11.12
CA ALA A 303 18.18 9.94 -10.29
C ALA A 303 18.49 8.45 -10.45
N GLY A 304 17.47 7.59 -10.49
CA GLY A 304 17.65 6.15 -10.67
C GLY A 304 18.42 5.75 -11.93
N LEU A 305 18.25 6.49 -13.03
CA LEU A 305 18.98 6.25 -14.29
C LEU A 305 20.48 6.58 -14.14
N VAL A 306 20.79 7.71 -13.48
CA VAL A 306 22.16 8.17 -13.24
C VAL A 306 22.87 7.22 -12.28
N VAL A 307 22.19 6.85 -11.20
CA VAL A 307 22.75 5.99 -10.15
C VAL A 307 23.10 4.60 -10.66
N ALA A 308 22.32 4.02 -11.58
CA ALA A 308 22.63 2.72 -12.17
C ALA A 308 24.02 2.74 -12.82
N LYS A 309 24.32 3.79 -13.60
CA LYS A 309 25.64 3.94 -14.24
C LYS A 309 26.79 4.15 -13.24
N LEU A 310 26.57 5.00 -12.24
CA LEU A 310 27.55 5.24 -11.18
C LEU A 310 27.78 3.97 -10.33
N ALA A 311 26.75 3.18 -10.07
CA ALA A 311 26.85 1.93 -9.33
C ALA A 311 27.66 0.87 -10.10
N GLU A 312 27.45 0.78 -11.44
CA GLU A 312 28.25 -0.07 -12.31
C GLU A 312 29.74 0.27 -12.21
N ASP A 313 30.09 1.55 -12.35
CA ASP A 313 31.47 2.03 -12.28
C ASP A 313 32.08 1.84 -10.87
N ALA A 314 31.26 1.93 -9.81
CA ALA A 314 31.68 1.69 -8.42
C ALA A 314 31.74 0.20 -8.05
N GLY A 315 31.31 -0.72 -8.91
CA GLY A 315 31.26 -2.15 -8.62
C GLY A 315 30.21 -2.50 -7.53
N VAL A 316 29.10 -1.75 -7.48
CA VAL A 316 27.96 -1.99 -6.60
C VAL A 316 26.81 -2.63 -7.40
N PHE A 317 26.24 -3.70 -6.90
CA PHE A 317 25.09 -4.33 -7.57
C PHE A 317 23.89 -3.38 -7.67
N HIS A 318 23.20 -3.41 -8.80
CA HIS A 318 22.13 -2.46 -9.12
C HIS A 318 21.15 -3.02 -10.15
N ALA A 319 19.90 -2.54 -10.12
CA ALA A 319 18.97 -2.68 -11.24
C ALA A 319 19.29 -1.68 -12.36
N ASN A 320 18.83 -1.95 -13.57
CA ASN A 320 18.98 -1.06 -14.72
C ASN A 320 17.61 -0.49 -15.10
N PRO A 321 17.18 0.61 -14.48
CA PRO A 321 15.89 1.22 -14.78
C PRO A 321 15.86 1.82 -16.19
N GLU A 322 14.72 1.67 -16.86
CA GLU A 322 14.39 2.33 -18.10
C GLU A 322 13.26 3.33 -17.86
N LEU A 323 13.41 4.57 -18.35
CA LEU A 323 12.33 5.55 -18.33
C LEU A 323 11.31 5.20 -19.42
N VAL A 324 10.04 5.09 -19.05
CA VAL A 324 8.95 4.71 -19.96
C VAL A 324 7.71 5.55 -19.73
N TYR A 325 6.93 5.77 -20.79
CA TYR A 325 5.60 6.37 -20.71
C TYR A 325 4.53 5.29 -20.77
N ILE A 326 3.57 5.33 -19.85
CA ILE A 326 2.43 4.42 -19.83
C ILE A 326 1.26 5.05 -20.60
N PRO A 327 0.86 4.50 -21.76
CA PRO A 327 -0.31 5.00 -22.49
C PRO A 327 -1.62 4.61 -21.80
N ASP A 328 -2.72 5.20 -22.25
CA ASP A 328 -4.07 4.78 -21.82
C ASP A 328 -4.44 3.44 -22.49
N ASP A 329 -4.00 2.34 -21.88
CA ASP A 329 -4.08 0.99 -22.42
C ASP A 329 -5.01 0.12 -21.58
N PRO A 330 -6.13 -0.39 -22.15
CA PRO A 330 -7.09 -1.26 -21.47
C PRO A 330 -6.49 -2.52 -20.83
N ARG A 331 -5.35 -3.02 -21.34
CA ARG A 331 -4.66 -4.21 -20.80
C ARG A 331 -4.17 -4.02 -19.37
N PHE A 332 -4.04 -2.77 -18.87
CA PHE A 332 -3.77 -2.51 -17.46
C PHE A 332 -4.98 -2.74 -16.55
N GLY A 333 -6.18 -3.01 -17.12
CA GLY A 333 -7.36 -3.38 -16.35
C GLY A 333 -7.71 -2.36 -15.26
N ILE A 334 -7.88 -2.82 -14.03
CA ILE A 334 -8.23 -1.97 -12.87
C ILE A 334 -7.17 -0.90 -12.53
N TYR A 335 -5.96 -1.02 -13.04
CA TYR A 335 -4.86 -0.07 -12.79
C TYR A 335 -4.76 1.02 -13.86
N ARG A 336 -5.51 0.90 -14.97
CA ARG A 336 -5.45 1.80 -16.13
C ARG A 336 -5.54 3.28 -15.76
N SER A 337 -6.55 3.64 -14.98
CA SER A 337 -6.79 5.04 -14.57
C SER A 337 -5.69 5.65 -13.70
N ASP A 338 -4.99 4.82 -12.95
CA ASP A 338 -3.94 5.28 -12.05
C ASP A 338 -2.60 5.43 -12.78
N LEU A 339 -2.38 4.61 -13.81
CA LEU A 339 -1.11 4.51 -14.52
C LEU A 339 -1.03 5.39 -15.77
N ALA A 340 -2.15 5.53 -16.50
CA ALA A 340 -2.17 6.15 -17.80
C ALA A 340 -1.67 7.61 -17.80
N GLY A 341 -0.95 7.98 -18.87
CA GLY A 341 -0.56 9.37 -19.11
C GLY A 341 0.65 9.85 -18.31
N ARG A 342 1.43 8.95 -17.68
CA ARG A 342 2.53 9.31 -16.78
C ARG A 342 3.82 8.56 -17.08
N LEU A 343 4.92 9.08 -16.55
CA LEU A 343 6.25 8.49 -16.62
C LEU A 343 6.51 7.51 -15.48
N TYR A 344 7.18 6.42 -15.81
CA TYR A 344 7.58 5.36 -14.88
C TYR A 344 9.02 4.94 -15.12
N LEU A 345 9.66 4.43 -14.08
CA LEU A 345 10.87 3.62 -14.18
C LEU A 345 10.45 2.15 -14.27
N PHE A 346 10.87 1.48 -15.33
CA PHE A 346 10.74 0.03 -15.52
C PHE A 346 12.08 -0.62 -15.23
N GLU A 347 12.12 -1.53 -14.26
CA GLU A 347 13.36 -2.17 -13.81
C GLU A 347 13.19 -3.65 -13.48
N GLU A 348 14.29 -4.39 -13.51
CA GLU A 348 14.34 -5.76 -13.02
C GLU A 348 14.14 -5.78 -11.51
N ARG A 349 13.28 -6.73 -11.04
CA ARG A 349 13.14 -6.97 -9.62
C ARG A 349 14.23 -7.93 -9.14
N PRO A 350 15.09 -7.55 -8.19
CA PRO A 350 16.05 -8.46 -7.59
C PRO A 350 15.34 -9.43 -6.64
N ALA A 351 14.98 -10.59 -7.16
CA ALA A 351 14.34 -11.67 -6.40
C ALA A 351 14.47 -13.00 -7.13
N ASN A 352 14.67 -14.06 -6.39
CA ASN A 352 14.83 -15.43 -6.88
C ASN A 352 16.02 -15.56 -7.86
N ASP A 353 15.88 -16.39 -8.89
CA ASP A 353 16.87 -16.56 -9.93
C ASP A 353 16.91 -15.36 -10.87
N ARG A 354 18.05 -14.66 -10.91
CA ARG A 354 18.38 -13.56 -11.82
C ARG A 354 19.74 -13.75 -12.46
N SER A 355 20.03 -15.00 -12.81
CA SER A 355 21.23 -15.38 -13.61
C SER A 355 21.27 -14.73 -15.00
N ASP A 356 20.19 -14.06 -15.38
CA ASP A 356 20.05 -13.27 -16.61
C ASP A 356 20.51 -11.80 -16.48
N VAL A 357 20.83 -11.32 -15.24
CA VAL A 357 21.12 -9.90 -14.99
C VAL A 357 22.54 -9.68 -14.47
N ALA A 358 23.36 -9.01 -15.29
CA ALA A 358 24.74 -8.66 -14.94
C ALA A 358 24.81 -7.74 -13.68
N GLY A 359 23.91 -6.76 -13.59
CA GLY A 359 23.83 -5.85 -12.45
C GLY A 359 23.57 -6.53 -11.10
N PHE A 360 23.12 -7.79 -11.10
CA PHE A 360 22.98 -8.63 -9.90
C PHE A 360 24.04 -9.72 -9.80
N GLY A 361 25.12 -9.60 -10.59
CA GLY A 361 26.22 -10.56 -10.63
C GLY A 361 25.81 -11.94 -11.15
N PHE A 362 24.75 -12.04 -11.95
CA PHE A 362 24.18 -13.30 -12.46
C PHE A 362 23.80 -14.29 -11.36
N SER A 363 23.33 -13.80 -10.22
CA SER A 363 22.98 -14.63 -9.07
C SER A 363 21.72 -15.48 -9.35
N GLU A 364 21.79 -16.77 -9.02
CA GLU A 364 20.67 -17.72 -9.10
C GLU A 364 19.77 -17.68 -7.85
N ASP A 365 20.23 -17.02 -6.76
CA ASP A 365 19.51 -16.96 -5.48
C ASP A 365 19.59 -15.55 -4.88
N ILE A 366 18.53 -14.75 -5.08
CA ILE A 366 18.39 -13.42 -4.49
C ILE A 366 17.29 -13.41 -3.46
N ILE A 367 17.66 -13.16 -2.21
CA ILE A 367 16.80 -13.25 -1.03
C ILE A 367 16.62 -11.91 -0.30
N SER A 368 15.68 -11.85 0.64
CA SER A 368 15.46 -10.69 1.51
C SER A 368 16.48 -10.62 2.64
N THR A 369 16.55 -9.46 3.34
CA THR A 369 17.41 -9.30 4.52
C THR A 369 17.05 -10.28 5.63
N ASP A 370 15.77 -10.45 5.92
CA ASP A 370 15.35 -11.38 6.98
C ASP A 370 15.70 -12.81 6.66
N GLU A 371 15.48 -13.22 5.41
CA GLU A 371 15.81 -14.58 4.98
C GLU A 371 17.32 -14.84 4.99
N MET A 372 18.13 -13.83 4.62
CA MET A 372 19.57 -13.88 4.71
C MET A 372 20.03 -14.01 6.17
N ILE A 373 19.47 -13.21 7.08
CA ILE A 373 19.79 -13.28 8.51
C ILE A 373 19.38 -14.64 9.08
N GLU A 374 18.21 -15.17 8.74
CA GLU A 374 17.76 -16.49 9.17
C GLU A 374 18.76 -17.59 8.74
N LYS A 375 19.16 -17.60 7.47
CA LYS A 375 20.13 -18.57 6.96
C LYS A 375 21.49 -18.49 7.67
N ILE A 376 21.97 -17.28 8.00
CA ILE A 376 23.22 -17.10 8.75
C ILE A 376 23.12 -17.60 10.19
N PHE A 377 21.97 -17.45 10.82
CA PHE A 377 21.76 -17.96 12.19
C PHE A 377 21.54 -19.47 12.24
N ASP A 378 20.97 -20.05 11.18
CA ASP A 378 20.67 -21.47 11.14
C ASP A 378 21.89 -22.32 10.72
N ASP A 379 22.83 -21.76 9.94
CA ASP A 379 23.96 -22.48 9.38
C ASP A 379 25.21 -21.60 9.25
N GLU A 380 26.34 -22.06 9.80
CA GLU A 380 27.65 -21.37 9.75
C GLU A 380 28.27 -21.31 8.35
N ASP A 381 27.70 -22.01 7.37
CA ASP A 381 28.14 -21.97 5.97
C ASP A 381 27.55 -20.80 5.17
N HIS A 382 26.74 -19.95 5.81
CA HIS A 382 26.19 -18.74 5.26
C HIS A 382 26.82 -17.49 5.86
N PHE A 383 27.32 -16.55 5.03
CA PHE A 383 27.94 -15.31 5.49
C PHE A 383 27.80 -14.15 4.49
N VAL A 384 27.90 -12.93 4.98
CA VAL A 384 27.87 -11.70 4.18
C VAL A 384 29.26 -11.32 3.74
N ASP A 385 29.41 -10.84 2.49
CA ASP A 385 30.64 -10.22 2.01
C ASP A 385 30.81 -8.82 2.64
N PRO A 386 31.78 -8.64 3.57
CA PRO A 386 31.95 -7.38 4.28
C PRO A 386 32.44 -6.26 3.36
N ASP A 387 33.28 -6.56 2.38
CA ASP A 387 33.86 -5.56 1.47
C ASP A 387 32.79 -5.05 0.50
N ALA A 388 31.97 -5.94 -0.05
CA ALA A 388 30.85 -5.57 -0.90
C ALA A 388 29.82 -4.74 -0.12
N THR A 389 29.55 -5.09 1.13
CA THR A 389 28.62 -4.37 2.01
C THR A 389 29.13 -2.97 2.35
N LEU A 390 30.41 -2.87 2.74
CA LEU A 390 31.03 -1.58 3.02
C LEU A 390 31.03 -0.69 1.78
N ARG A 391 31.38 -1.23 0.61
CA ARG A 391 31.37 -0.51 -0.67
C ARG A 391 29.98 0.04 -0.99
N ALA A 392 28.93 -0.76 -0.85
CA ALA A 392 27.56 -0.34 -1.09
C ALA A 392 27.13 0.77 -0.12
N ARG A 393 27.51 0.70 1.16
CA ARG A 393 27.23 1.76 2.16
C ARG A 393 27.99 3.05 1.89
N LEU A 394 29.26 2.96 1.52
CA LEU A 394 30.03 4.15 1.13
C LEU A 394 29.48 4.80 -0.13
N PHE A 395 29.00 4.00 -1.07
CA PHE A 395 28.33 4.50 -2.26
C PHE A 395 27.02 5.20 -1.91
N ASP A 396 26.18 4.66 -1.00
CA ASP A 396 24.96 5.33 -0.52
C ASP A 396 25.28 6.72 0.07
N ILE A 397 26.34 6.82 0.87
CA ILE A 397 26.80 8.10 1.46
C ILE A 397 27.24 9.08 0.37
N LEU A 398 28.02 8.60 -0.63
CA LEU A 398 28.51 9.43 -1.72
C LEU A 398 27.39 10.06 -2.55
N ILE A 399 26.31 9.32 -2.80
CA ILE A 399 25.17 9.78 -3.61
C ILE A 399 24.04 10.39 -2.77
N ASN A 400 24.28 10.59 -1.46
CA ASN A 400 23.30 11.11 -0.50
C ASN A 400 21.99 10.30 -0.45
N ASP A 401 22.10 8.96 -0.48
CA ASP A 401 20.95 8.05 -0.30
C ASP A 401 20.75 7.77 1.19
N TRP A 402 20.00 8.64 1.85
CA TRP A 402 19.84 8.63 3.31
C TRP A 402 18.76 7.68 3.81
N ASP A 403 17.79 7.28 2.95
CA ASP A 403 16.64 6.45 3.34
C ASP A 403 16.92 4.94 3.19
N ARG A 404 18.06 4.47 3.73
CA ARG A 404 18.50 3.08 3.62
C ARG A 404 18.09 2.26 4.84
N HIS A 405 16.96 1.56 4.77
CA HIS A 405 16.46 0.62 5.78
C HIS A 405 16.42 -0.83 5.27
N ASP A 406 16.10 -1.80 6.13
CA ASP A 406 16.22 -3.23 5.89
C ASP A 406 15.49 -3.72 4.64
N ASP A 407 14.29 -3.22 4.36
CA ASP A 407 13.50 -3.62 3.19
C ASP A 407 14.09 -3.13 1.86
N GLN A 408 14.99 -2.16 1.89
CA GLN A 408 15.67 -1.63 0.71
C GLN A 408 16.92 -2.42 0.31
N TRP A 409 17.19 -3.52 0.97
CA TRP A 409 18.23 -4.45 0.60
C TRP A 409 17.66 -5.74 0.00
N ARG A 410 18.41 -6.29 -0.95
CA ARG A 410 18.34 -7.70 -1.34
C ARG A 410 19.75 -8.26 -1.34
N TRP A 411 19.86 -9.57 -1.27
CA TRP A 411 21.13 -10.24 -1.09
C TRP A 411 21.29 -11.31 -2.14
N ALA A 412 22.29 -11.10 -3.01
CA ALA A 412 22.67 -12.06 -4.06
C ALA A 412 23.57 -13.13 -3.45
N GLY A 413 23.14 -14.38 -3.47
CA GLY A 413 23.88 -15.52 -2.97
C GLY A 413 24.79 -16.13 -4.03
N PHE A 414 26.02 -16.44 -3.64
CA PHE A 414 27.03 -17.08 -4.48
C PHE A 414 27.65 -18.28 -3.74
N LYS A 415 27.62 -19.44 -4.38
CA LYS A 415 28.20 -20.67 -3.81
C LYS A 415 29.71 -20.68 -3.95
N MET A 416 30.40 -20.98 -2.86
CA MET A 416 31.85 -21.15 -2.78
C MET A 416 32.17 -22.52 -2.13
N GLY A 417 32.05 -23.60 -2.89
CA GLY A 417 32.09 -24.96 -2.35
C GLY A 417 30.81 -25.26 -1.55
N GLU A 418 30.95 -25.60 -0.28
CA GLU A 418 29.82 -25.82 0.64
C GLU A 418 29.26 -24.50 1.20
N LYS A 419 30.03 -23.41 1.11
CA LYS A 419 29.64 -22.11 1.66
C LYS A 419 28.87 -21.25 0.69
N THR A 420 28.02 -20.36 1.22
CA THR A 420 27.30 -19.33 0.46
C THR A 420 27.64 -17.95 0.97
N ILE A 421 28.17 -17.09 0.07
CA ILE A 421 28.43 -15.69 0.37
C ILE A 421 27.33 -14.80 -0.22
N TYR A 422 26.81 -13.88 0.60
CA TYR A 422 25.78 -12.91 0.19
C TYR A 422 26.39 -11.54 -0.07
N LYS A 423 26.09 -10.97 -1.24
CA LYS A 423 26.45 -9.60 -1.63
C LYS A 423 25.22 -8.72 -1.71
N PRO A 424 25.27 -7.49 -1.22
CA PRO A 424 24.11 -6.60 -1.16
C PRO A 424 23.73 -6.05 -2.53
N ILE A 425 22.44 -5.96 -2.79
CA ILE A 425 21.81 -5.23 -3.88
C ILE A 425 20.96 -4.11 -3.29
N PRO A 426 21.43 -2.87 -3.24
CA PRO A 426 20.64 -1.72 -2.81
C PRO A 426 19.52 -1.46 -3.79
N ARG A 427 18.30 -1.28 -3.26
CA ARG A 427 17.09 -0.95 -4.02
C ARG A 427 16.60 0.44 -3.67
N ASP A 428 15.58 0.91 -4.40
CA ASP A 428 14.82 2.11 -4.09
C ASP A 428 15.71 3.36 -4.00
N ARG A 429 16.23 3.78 -5.14
CA ARG A 429 17.15 4.90 -5.31
C ARG A 429 16.41 6.22 -5.56
N ASP A 430 15.25 6.42 -4.94
CA ASP A 430 14.39 7.57 -5.18
C ASP A 430 14.70 8.78 -4.28
N GLN A 431 15.58 8.62 -3.30
CA GLN A 431 16.04 9.69 -2.39
C GLN A 431 17.47 10.16 -2.68
N VAL A 432 18.12 9.60 -3.71
CA VAL A 432 19.48 10.00 -4.06
C VAL A 432 19.52 11.40 -4.65
N PHE A 433 20.62 12.10 -4.41
CA PHE A 433 20.84 13.50 -4.81
C PHE A 433 19.76 14.45 -4.27
N PHE A 434 19.10 14.07 -3.19
CA PHE A 434 18.09 14.92 -2.56
C PHE A 434 18.69 16.27 -2.17
N VAL A 435 18.04 17.34 -2.56
CA VAL A 435 18.38 18.71 -2.16
C VAL A 435 17.33 19.21 -1.17
N ASN A 436 17.74 20.08 -0.27
CA ASN A 436 16.82 20.73 0.65
C ASN A 436 17.14 22.23 0.65
N GLU A 437 16.50 22.93 -0.25
CA GLU A 437 16.62 24.36 -0.45
C GLU A 437 15.32 25.03 -0.01
N GLY A 438 15.40 26.24 0.48
CA GLY A 438 14.22 26.93 1.02
C GLY A 438 14.12 26.86 2.53
N VAL A 439 13.08 27.51 3.07
CA VAL A 439 12.84 27.65 4.52
C VAL A 439 11.78 26.66 5.01
N LEU A 440 10.88 26.20 4.15
CA LEU A 440 9.82 25.23 4.41
C LEU A 440 10.22 23.89 3.77
#